data_054b5813efec562fe9d2fefaf70c83bb
#
_entry.id   054b5813efec562fe9d2fefaf70c83bb
#
_cell.length_a   1.000
_cell.length_b   1.000
_cell.length_c   1.000
_cell.angle_alpha   90.00
_cell.angle_beta   90.00
_cell.angle_gamma   90.00
#
_symmetry.space_group_name_H-M   'P 1'
#
loop_
_entity.id
_entity.type
_entity.pdbx_description
1 polymer ?
#
loop_
_entity_poly.entity_id
_entity_poly.type
_entity_poly.pdbx_seq_one_letter_code
_entity_poly.pdbx_strand_id
1 'polypeptide(L)'
;AGHQEPQHKDKWETAMSKTYAPSASMAANAHVDAAKYDEMYAASVNNPDAFWAEHGKRLDWIKPFTKVKNVSFEPGNIDIKWFEDGTLNIAANCVDRHLATRGSQTAIIFEPDDPNEPAQHITYTELHGHVGKMANVLKNMGVSKGDRVIIYMPMIPEAAYAMLACARIG
;
A
#
# COMPACT_ATOMS: atom_id res chain seq x y z
N ALA A 1 24.91 14.41 -49.79
CA ALA A 1 24.05 13.29 -49.46
C ALA A 1 23.56 13.50 -48.02
N GLY A 2 22.35 14.07 -47.87
CA GLY A 2 21.74 14.28 -46.55
C GLY A 2 21.10 12.99 -46.06
N HIS A 3 21.48 12.53 -44.88
CA HIS A 3 20.76 11.51 -44.17
C HIS A 3 19.49 12.13 -43.56
N GLN A 4 18.33 11.75 -44.06
CA GLN A 4 17.06 11.95 -43.34
C GLN A 4 16.95 10.87 -42.24
N GLU A 5 16.93 11.30 -40.99
CA GLU A 5 16.50 10.46 -39.90
C GLU A 5 15.02 10.06 -40.05
N PRO A 6 14.66 8.82 -39.77
CA PRO A 6 13.28 8.36 -39.97
C PRO A 6 12.34 8.99 -38.91
N GLN A 7 11.22 9.57 -39.41
CA GLN A 7 10.10 10.13 -38.65
C GLN A 7 9.28 9.05 -37.90
N HIS A 8 9.91 8.31 -37.01
CA HIS A 8 9.24 7.29 -36.17
C HIS A 8 8.91 7.75 -34.75
N LYS A 9 9.45 8.91 -34.31
CA LYS A 9 9.19 9.44 -32.97
C LYS A 9 7.77 9.95 -32.75
N ASP A 10 7.17 10.57 -33.76
CA ASP A 10 5.90 11.29 -33.61
C ASP A 10 4.66 10.41 -33.44
N LYS A 11 4.70 9.15 -33.86
CA LYS A 11 3.56 8.23 -33.74
C LYS A 11 3.36 7.68 -32.31
N TRP A 12 4.43 7.52 -31.54
CA TRP A 12 4.34 7.03 -30.16
C TRP A 12 3.97 8.14 -29.17
N GLU A 13 4.47 9.35 -29.37
CA GLU A 13 4.09 10.52 -28.58
C GLU A 13 2.61 10.88 -28.75
N THR A 14 2.07 10.80 -29.96
CA THR A 14 0.64 11.08 -30.23
C THR A 14 -0.28 10.00 -29.65
N ALA A 15 0.18 8.73 -29.54
CA ALA A 15 -0.61 7.65 -28.93
C ALA A 15 -0.65 7.72 -27.39
N MET A 16 0.37 8.30 -26.77
CA MET A 16 0.47 8.45 -25.30
C MET A 16 -0.17 9.72 -24.75
N SER A 17 -0.62 10.62 -25.61
CA SER A 17 -1.24 11.91 -25.21
C SER A 17 -2.76 11.86 -25.09
N LYS A 18 -3.41 10.71 -25.35
CA LYS A 18 -4.86 10.60 -25.22
C LYS A 18 -5.24 10.52 -23.76
N THR A 19 -5.77 11.61 -23.22
CA THR A 19 -6.31 11.67 -21.86
C THR A 19 -7.80 11.35 -21.85
N TYR A 20 -8.25 10.67 -20.81
CA TYR A 20 -9.65 10.38 -20.57
C TYR A 20 -10.08 11.07 -19.27
N ALA A 21 -11.00 12.02 -19.39
CA ALA A 21 -11.55 12.71 -18.23
C ALA A 21 -12.35 11.72 -17.35
N PRO A 22 -12.27 11.82 -16.03
CA PRO A 22 -13.14 11.06 -15.12
C PRO A 22 -14.61 11.47 -15.34
N SER A 23 -15.54 10.59 -15.00
CA SER A 23 -16.96 10.95 -15.04
C SER A 23 -17.25 12.06 -14.02
N ALA A 24 -18.28 12.88 -14.30
CA ALA A 24 -18.66 13.97 -13.41
C ALA A 24 -18.99 13.48 -11.97
N SER A 25 -19.60 12.29 -11.84
CA SER A 25 -19.90 11.69 -10.54
C SER A 25 -18.64 11.25 -9.78
N MET A 26 -17.63 10.72 -10.47
CA MET A 26 -16.35 10.38 -9.82
C MET A 26 -15.60 11.63 -9.39
N ALA A 27 -15.56 12.65 -10.24
CA ALA A 27 -14.90 13.92 -9.91
C ALA A 27 -15.56 14.63 -8.70
N ALA A 28 -16.89 14.64 -8.66
CA ALA A 28 -17.64 15.28 -7.56
C ALA A 28 -17.48 14.55 -6.20
N ASN A 29 -17.23 13.24 -6.22
CA ASN A 29 -17.05 12.41 -5.02
C ASN A 29 -15.57 12.16 -4.66
N ALA A 30 -14.62 12.72 -5.41
CA ALA A 30 -13.21 12.56 -5.13
C ALA A 30 -12.80 13.29 -3.84
N HIS A 31 -12.06 12.61 -2.96
CA HIS A 31 -11.49 13.22 -1.75
C HIS A 31 -10.37 14.23 -2.07
N VAL A 32 -9.72 14.06 -3.21
CA VAL A 32 -8.66 14.93 -3.73
C VAL A 32 -8.99 15.23 -5.18
N ASP A 33 -9.36 16.47 -5.46
CA ASP A 33 -9.52 17.01 -6.82
C ASP A 33 -8.17 17.50 -7.37
N ALA A 34 -8.14 17.99 -8.62
CA ALA A 34 -6.92 18.45 -9.26
C ALA A 34 -6.24 19.60 -8.49
N ALA A 35 -7.01 20.57 -8.02
CA ALA A 35 -6.47 21.72 -7.27
C ALA A 35 -5.85 21.27 -5.94
N LYS A 36 -6.54 20.37 -5.23
CA LYS A 36 -6.01 19.79 -3.98
C LYS A 36 -4.79 18.93 -4.21
N TYR A 37 -4.74 18.19 -5.32
CA TYR A 37 -3.54 17.43 -5.70
C TYR A 37 -2.34 18.36 -5.90
N ASP A 38 -2.52 19.45 -6.67
CA ASP A 38 -1.44 20.41 -6.94
C ASP A 38 -0.93 21.08 -5.66
N GLU A 39 -1.84 21.48 -4.76
CA GLU A 39 -1.49 22.00 -3.42
C GLU A 39 -0.66 20.99 -2.62
N MET A 40 -1.15 19.75 -2.53
CA MET A 40 -0.47 18.68 -1.77
C MET A 40 0.89 18.32 -2.39
N TYR A 41 0.96 18.25 -3.70
CA TYR A 41 2.22 17.99 -4.41
C TYR A 41 3.24 19.09 -4.14
N ALA A 42 2.84 20.36 -4.29
CA ALA A 42 3.70 21.49 -4.00
C ALA A 42 4.18 21.48 -2.53
N ALA A 43 3.30 21.16 -1.57
CA ALA A 43 3.67 21.03 -0.17
C ALA A 43 4.68 19.89 0.07
N SER A 44 4.49 18.74 -0.59
CA SER A 44 5.37 17.57 -0.46
C SER A 44 6.79 17.82 -1.01
N VAL A 45 6.93 18.70 -2.01
CA VAL A 45 8.21 19.06 -2.62
C VAL A 45 8.88 20.19 -1.86
N ASN A 46 8.13 21.24 -1.50
CA ASN A 46 8.69 22.46 -0.89
C ASN A 46 8.99 22.30 0.61
N ASN A 47 8.22 21.49 1.32
CA ASN A 47 8.41 21.20 2.75
C ASN A 47 8.08 19.73 3.06
N PRO A 48 8.90 18.77 2.57
CA PRO A 48 8.65 17.35 2.70
C PRO A 48 8.55 16.89 4.15
N ASP A 49 9.36 17.42 5.04
CA ASP A 49 9.38 16.96 6.44
C ASP A 49 8.06 17.31 7.15
N ALA A 50 7.56 18.53 6.99
CA ALA A 50 6.27 18.92 7.57
C ALA A 50 5.11 18.15 6.91
N PHE A 51 5.14 17.99 5.59
CA PHE A 51 4.11 17.26 4.85
C PHE A 51 4.03 15.79 5.32
N TRP A 52 5.15 15.08 5.35
CA TRP A 52 5.16 13.68 5.75
C TRP A 52 4.98 13.49 7.26
N ALA A 53 5.39 14.44 8.10
CA ALA A 53 5.08 14.43 9.52
C ALA A 53 3.56 14.42 9.76
N GLU A 54 2.83 15.26 9.03
CA GLU A 54 1.37 15.32 9.13
C GLU A 54 0.71 14.03 8.62
N HIS A 55 1.15 13.54 7.46
CA HIS A 55 0.60 12.31 6.89
C HIS A 55 0.96 11.07 7.71
N GLY A 56 2.11 11.03 8.36
CA GLY A 56 2.51 9.94 9.25
C GLY A 56 1.58 9.77 10.45
N LYS A 57 0.92 10.83 10.91
CA LYS A 57 -0.05 10.78 12.01
C LYS A 57 -1.34 10.01 11.70
N ARG A 58 -1.59 9.68 10.43
CA ARG A 58 -2.75 8.86 10.03
C ARG A 58 -2.62 7.40 10.46
N LEU A 59 -1.41 6.96 10.79
CA LEU A 59 -1.11 5.61 11.21
C LEU A 59 -1.14 5.50 12.73
N ASP A 60 -1.53 4.33 13.23
CA ASP A 60 -1.48 4.00 14.65
C ASP A 60 -0.07 3.52 15.00
N TRP A 61 0.67 4.35 15.69
CA TRP A 61 2.03 4.06 16.12
C TRP A 61 2.05 3.41 17.52
N ILE A 62 2.81 2.31 17.65
CA ILE A 62 3.14 1.74 18.98
C ILE A 62 4.07 2.69 19.72
N LYS A 63 5.09 3.18 19.02
CA LYS A 63 5.97 4.27 19.46
C LYS A 63 5.94 5.34 18.37
N PRO A 64 5.43 6.56 18.66
CA PRO A 64 5.45 7.64 17.70
C PRO A 64 6.87 7.99 17.23
N PHE A 65 7.01 8.38 15.97
CA PHE A 65 8.26 8.85 15.42
C PHE A 65 8.55 10.29 15.90
N THR A 66 9.83 10.63 15.95
CA THR A 66 10.31 12.04 16.11
C THR A 66 11.11 12.49 14.90
N LYS A 67 11.66 11.55 14.14
CA LYS A 67 12.39 11.79 12.89
C LYS A 67 11.57 11.34 11.69
N VAL A 68 11.23 12.29 10.82
CA VAL A 68 10.44 12.01 9.61
C VAL A 68 11.29 11.32 8.57
N LYS A 69 12.45 11.90 8.27
CA LYS A 69 13.33 11.47 7.20
C LYS A 69 14.79 11.56 7.63
N ASN A 70 15.56 10.55 7.26
CA ASN A 70 17.01 10.54 7.34
C ASN A 70 17.52 9.83 6.08
N VAL A 71 17.89 10.62 5.06
CA VAL A 71 18.25 10.08 3.74
C VAL A 71 19.53 10.71 3.23
N SER A 72 20.36 9.89 2.59
CA SER A 72 21.53 10.29 1.83
C SER A 72 21.49 9.62 0.45
N PHE A 73 21.80 10.40 -0.58
CA PHE A 73 22.03 9.93 -1.94
C PHE A 73 23.48 10.15 -2.39
N GLU A 74 24.38 10.45 -1.44
CA GLU A 74 25.80 10.64 -1.73
C GLU A 74 26.40 9.37 -2.33
N PRO A 75 27.24 9.47 -3.38
CA PRO A 75 27.92 8.32 -3.97
C PRO A 75 28.70 7.53 -2.92
N GLY A 76 28.41 6.24 -2.82
CA GLY A 76 29.03 5.34 -1.83
C GLY A 76 28.40 5.39 -0.43
N ASN A 77 27.43 6.26 -0.19
CA ASN A 77 26.71 6.36 1.08
C ASN A 77 25.21 6.57 0.83
N ILE A 78 24.59 5.64 0.08
CA ILE A 78 23.14 5.67 -0.12
C ILE A 78 22.47 5.03 1.10
N ASP A 79 21.74 5.84 1.86
CA ASP A 79 20.99 5.40 3.03
C ASP A 79 19.61 6.10 3.03
N ILE A 80 18.53 5.32 3.10
CA ILE A 80 17.16 5.83 3.01
C ILE A 80 16.36 5.31 4.20
N LYS A 81 16.07 6.20 5.15
CA LYS A 81 15.29 5.89 6.34
C LYS A 81 14.15 6.87 6.48
N TRP A 82 12.95 6.35 6.68
CA TRP A 82 11.75 7.11 6.99
C TRP A 82 11.20 6.68 8.34
N PHE A 83 10.84 7.64 9.17
CA PHE A 83 10.26 7.40 10.50
C PHE A 83 11.07 6.39 11.35
N GLU A 84 12.39 6.46 11.26
CA GLU A 84 13.33 5.41 11.74
C GLU A 84 13.24 5.11 13.24
N ASP A 85 12.81 6.06 14.04
CA ASP A 85 12.66 5.93 15.48
C ASP A 85 11.22 5.60 15.94
N GLY A 86 10.28 5.54 15.00
CA GLY A 86 8.92 5.09 15.22
C GLY A 86 8.77 3.57 15.11
N THR A 87 7.76 3.02 15.75
CA THR A 87 7.41 1.60 15.60
C THR A 87 5.91 1.45 15.43
N LEU A 88 5.50 0.61 14.51
CA LEU A 88 4.11 0.24 14.26
C LEU A 88 4.02 -1.22 13.84
N ASN A 89 2.81 -1.75 13.82
CA ASN A 89 2.52 -3.05 13.20
C ASN A 89 1.60 -2.84 12.01
N ILE A 90 2.01 -3.33 10.84
CA ILE A 90 1.26 -3.17 9.60
C ILE A 90 -0.09 -3.90 9.68
N ALA A 91 -0.12 -5.14 10.19
CA ALA A 91 -1.35 -5.90 10.31
C ALA A 91 -2.35 -5.23 11.26
N ALA A 92 -1.88 -4.63 12.36
CA ALA A 92 -2.73 -3.85 13.26
C ALA A 92 -3.35 -2.65 12.54
N ASN A 93 -2.56 -1.92 11.76
CA ASN A 93 -3.03 -0.78 10.99
C ASN A 93 -3.99 -1.17 9.85
N CYS A 94 -3.74 -2.29 9.17
CA CYS A 94 -4.58 -2.74 8.05
C CYS A 94 -5.86 -3.43 8.49
N VAL A 95 -5.87 -4.07 9.65
CA VAL A 95 -6.97 -4.96 10.08
C VAL A 95 -7.54 -4.54 11.42
N ASP A 96 -6.74 -4.58 12.50
CA ASP A 96 -7.24 -4.52 13.88
C ASP A 96 -7.93 -3.18 14.18
N ARG A 97 -7.36 -2.06 13.74
CA ARG A 97 -7.93 -0.72 13.95
C ARG A 97 -9.34 -0.54 13.36
N HIS A 98 -9.71 -1.38 12.41
CA HIS A 98 -11.00 -1.30 11.72
C HIS A 98 -12.08 -2.17 12.34
N LEU A 99 -11.75 -3.08 13.26
CA LEU A 99 -12.70 -4.06 13.80
C LEU A 99 -13.87 -3.41 14.52
N ALA A 100 -13.62 -2.40 15.33
CA ALA A 100 -14.66 -1.75 16.14
C ALA A 100 -15.73 -1.03 15.29
N THR A 101 -15.34 -0.48 14.14
CA THR A 101 -16.23 0.36 13.31
C THR A 101 -16.60 -0.28 11.97
N ARG A 102 -15.81 -1.23 11.49
CA ARG A 102 -15.93 -1.85 10.16
C ARG A 102 -15.83 -3.38 10.21
N GLY A 103 -15.96 -4.02 11.38
CA GLY A 103 -15.78 -5.46 11.54
C GLY A 103 -16.63 -6.30 10.57
N SER A 104 -17.88 -5.90 10.34
CA SER A 104 -18.80 -6.56 9.39
C SER A 104 -18.66 -6.12 7.93
N GLN A 105 -17.83 -5.09 7.66
CA GLN A 105 -17.60 -4.63 6.29
C GLN A 105 -16.72 -5.63 5.55
N THR A 106 -16.99 -5.86 4.27
CA THR A 106 -16.13 -6.67 3.39
C THR A 106 -14.76 -6.03 3.26
N ALA A 107 -13.73 -6.78 3.64
CA ALA A 107 -12.32 -6.39 3.51
C ALA A 107 -11.69 -6.95 2.24
N ILE A 108 -12.09 -8.17 1.81
CA ILE A 108 -11.59 -8.83 0.60
C ILE A 108 -12.80 -9.37 -0.16
N ILE A 109 -12.82 -9.14 -1.46
CA ILE A 109 -13.69 -9.81 -2.43
C ILE A 109 -12.78 -10.72 -3.24
N PHE A 110 -13.03 -12.02 -3.19
CA PHE A 110 -12.34 -13.00 -4.02
C PHE A 110 -13.30 -13.52 -5.08
N GLU A 111 -12.90 -13.35 -6.32
CA GLU A 111 -13.64 -13.82 -7.48
C GLU A 111 -12.92 -15.07 -8.01
N PRO A 112 -13.53 -16.27 -7.95
CA PRO A 112 -12.93 -17.49 -8.50
C PRO A 112 -12.78 -17.44 -10.02
N ASP A 113 -11.86 -18.25 -10.56
CA ASP A 113 -11.67 -18.39 -12.01
C ASP A 113 -12.86 -19.07 -12.68
N ASP A 114 -13.56 -19.99 -11.99
CA ASP A 114 -14.77 -20.61 -12.49
C ASP A 114 -15.96 -19.64 -12.34
N PRO A 115 -16.58 -19.19 -13.45
CA PRO A 115 -17.69 -18.26 -13.42
C PRO A 115 -18.97 -18.84 -12.76
N ASN A 116 -19.01 -20.14 -12.50
CA ASN A 116 -20.12 -20.79 -11.81
C ASN A 116 -19.94 -20.82 -10.28
N GLU A 117 -18.73 -20.52 -9.79
CA GLU A 117 -18.48 -20.40 -8.35
C GLU A 117 -18.81 -18.98 -7.88
N PRO A 118 -19.51 -18.83 -6.73
CA PRO A 118 -19.86 -17.51 -6.22
C PRO A 118 -18.63 -16.79 -5.66
N ALA A 119 -18.60 -15.46 -5.82
CA ALA A 119 -17.62 -14.60 -5.17
C ALA A 119 -17.67 -14.75 -3.65
N GLN A 120 -16.49 -14.74 -3.01
CA GLN A 120 -16.37 -14.78 -1.56
C GLN A 120 -16.15 -13.36 -1.01
N HIS A 121 -16.98 -12.97 -0.06
CA HIS A 121 -16.89 -11.68 0.63
C HIS A 121 -16.37 -11.91 2.04
N ILE A 122 -15.11 -11.59 2.28
CA ILE A 122 -14.44 -11.81 3.57
C ILE A 122 -14.46 -10.49 4.33
N THR A 123 -15.09 -10.49 5.49
CA THR A 123 -15.19 -9.32 6.37
C THR A 123 -13.89 -9.04 7.11
N TYR A 124 -13.73 -7.82 7.69
CA TYR A 124 -12.57 -7.51 8.55
C TYR A 124 -12.48 -8.44 9.75
N THR A 125 -13.60 -8.85 10.34
CA THR A 125 -13.63 -9.80 11.47
C THR A 125 -13.10 -11.18 11.05
N GLU A 126 -13.54 -11.69 9.91
CA GLU A 126 -13.08 -12.97 9.38
C GLU A 126 -11.60 -12.89 8.99
N LEU A 127 -11.19 -11.82 8.30
CA LEU A 127 -9.79 -11.58 7.94
C LEU A 127 -8.89 -11.56 9.19
N HIS A 128 -9.30 -10.85 10.25
CA HIS A 128 -8.58 -10.85 11.52
C HIS A 128 -8.41 -12.27 12.09
N GLY A 129 -9.50 -13.06 12.08
CA GLY A 129 -9.49 -14.45 12.54
C GLY A 129 -8.53 -15.34 11.74
N HIS A 130 -8.56 -15.24 10.41
CA HIS A 130 -7.67 -15.99 9.51
C HIS A 130 -6.20 -15.60 9.69
N VAL A 131 -5.91 -14.32 9.74
CA VAL A 131 -4.56 -13.78 9.97
C VAL A 131 -4.01 -14.23 11.34
N GLY A 132 -4.84 -14.18 12.37
CA GLY A 132 -4.45 -14.65 13.71
C GLY A 132 -4.13 -16.14 13.76
N LYS A 133 -4.96 -16.97 13.13
CA LYS A 133 -4.73 -18.42 13.03
C LYS A 133 -3.43 -18.72 12.28
N MET A 134 -3.22 -18.08 11.13
CA MET A 134 -2.01 -18.27 10.32
C MET A 134 -0.75 -17.81 11.08
N ALA A 135 -0.80 -16.67 11.76
CA ALA A 135 0.30 -16.19 12.59
C ALA A 135 0.66 -17.18 13.70
N ASN A 136 -0.35 -17.79 14.35
CA ASN A 136 -0.10 -18.82 15.36
C ASN A 136 0.54 -20.09 14.78
N VAL A 137 0.10 -20.53 13.59
CA VAL A 137 0.73 -21.67 12.89
C VAL A 137 2.21 -21.37 12.63
N LEU A 138 2.53 -20.21 12.04
CA LEU A 138 3.91 -19.81 11.77
C LEU A 138 4.76 -19.76 13.05
N LYS A 139 4.23 -19.19 14.13
CA LYS A 139 4.92 -19.15 15.43
C LYS A 139 5.17 -20.56 15.98
N ASN A 140 4.21 -21.47 15.89
CA ASN A 140 4.36 -22.86 16.31
C ASN A 140 5.42 -23.61 15.48
N MET A 141 5.66 -23.19 14.23
CA MET A 141 6.73 -23.68 13.39
C MET A 141 8.09 -23.02 13.68
N GLY A 142 8.17 -22.11 14.64
CA GLY A 142 9.39 -21.45 15.06
C GLY A 142 9.68 -20.10 14.39
N VAL A 143 8.76 -19.60 13.55
CA VAL A 143 8.92 -18.28 12.90
C VAL A 143 8.82 -17.17 13.94
N SER A 144 9.78 -16.27 13.91
CA SER A 144 9.91 -15.12 14.81
C SER A 144 10.16 -13.83 14.06
N LYS A 145 10.16 -12.71 14.76
CA LYS A 145 10.42 -11.40 14.19
C LYS A 145 11.76 -11.37 13.44
N GLY A 146 11.73 -10.89 12.20
CA GLY A 146 12.91 -10.76 11.34
C GLY A 146 13.19 -11.99 10.47
N ASP A 147 12.47 -13.10 10.64
CA ASP A 147 12.59 -14.25 9.77
C ASP A 147 11.98 -13.95 8.38
N ARG A 148 12.49 -14.66 7.39
CA ARG A 148 12.01 -14.56 6.02
C ARG A 148 11.15 -15.75 5.66
N VAL A 149 9.92 -15.50 5.27
CA VAL A 149 8.93 -16.50 4.84
C VAL A 149 8.71 -16.37 3.33
N ILE A 150 8.85 -17.48 2.61
CA ILE A 150 8.51 -17.53 1.18
C ILE A 150 7.04 -17.95 1.06
N ILE A 151 6.25 -17.15 0.36
CA ILE A 151 4.86 -17.45 0.05
C ILE A 151 4.80 -17.90 -1.40
N TYR A 152 4.46 -19.18 -1.61
CA TYR A 152 4.28 -19.77 -2.94
C TYR A 152 2.84 -20.27 -3.07
N MET A 153 1.95 -19.36 -3.46
CA MET A 153 0.51 -19.57 -3.56
C MET A 153 -0.02 -18.90 -4.83
N PRO A 154 -1.12 -19.40 -5.41
CA PRO A 154 -1.88 -18.66 -6.42
C PRO A 154 -2.54 -17.42 -5.81
N MET A 155 -3.28 -16.66 -6.65
CA MET A 155 -4.03 -15.46 -6.20
C MET A 155 -5.32 -15.88 -5.49
N ILE A 156 -5.18 -16.34 -4.25
CA ILE A 156 -6.27 -16.75 -3.35
C ILE A 156 -6.22 -15.92 -2.05
N PRO A 157 -7.32 -15.84 -1.29
CA PRO A 157 -7.37 -15.05 -0.05
C PRO A 157 -6.28 -15.43 0.97
N GLU A 158 -5.89 -16.71 1.01
CA GLU A 158 -4.85 -17.23 1.90
C GLU A 158 -3.48 -16.57 1.67
N ALA A 159 -3.18 -16.12 0.46
CA ALA A 159 -1.95 -15.38 0.18
C ALA A 159 -1.94 -14.03 0.95
N ALA A 160 -3.08 -13.34 1.01
CA ALA A 160 -3.23 -12.13 1.81
C ALA A 160 -3.15 -12.43 3.32
N TYR A 161 -3.74 -13.55 3.77
CA TYR A 161 -3.64 -13.97 5.18
C TYR A 161 -2.19 -14.25 5.57
N ALA A 162 -1.44 -14.93 4.71
CA ALA A 162 -0.03 -15.24 4.96
C ALA A 162 0.83 -13.98 5.05
N MET A 163 0.66 -13.03 4.12
CA MET A 163 1.37 -11.74 4.15
C MET A 163 1.07 -10.95 5.44
N LEU A 164 -0.20 -10.83 5.80
CA LEU A 164 -0.61 -10.10 7.02
C LEU A 164 -0.19 -10.84 8.29
N ALA A 165 -0.16 -12.18 8.28
CA ALA A 165 0.34 -12.97 9.41
C ALA A 165 1.84 -12.77 9.64
N CYS A 166 2.65 -12.76 8.57
CA CYS A 166 4.07 -12.42 8.65
C CYS A 166 4.28 -11.01 9.19
N ALA A 167 3.56 -10.01 8.65
CA ALA A 167 3.62 -8.64 9.12
C ALA A 167 3.16 -8.47 10.58
N ARG A 168 2.25 -9.33 11.06
CA ARG A 168 1.81 -9.36 12.48
C ARG A 168 2.90 -9.86 13.42
N ILE A 169 3.69 -10.82 12.98
CA ILE A 169 4.82 -11.36 13.75
C ILE A 169 5.97 -10.34 13.80
N GLY A 170 6.22 -9.62 12.71
CA GLY A 170 7.27 -8.60 12.55
C GLY A 170 8.31 -8.98 11.52
#